data_db137f75e9f307ced52cdd056b1fbd17
#
_entry.id   db137f75e9f307ced52cdd056b1fbd17
#
_cell.length_a   1.000
_cell.length_b   1.000
_cell.length_c   1.000
_cell.angle_alpha   90.00
_cell.angle_beta   90.00
_cell.angle_gamma   90.00
#
_symmetry.space_group_name_H-M   'P 1'
#
loop_
_entity.id
_entity.type
_entity.pdbx_description
1 polymer ?
#
loop_
_entity_poly.entity_id
_entity_poly.type
_entity_poly.pdbx_seq_one_letter_code
_entity_poly.pdbx_strand_id
1 'polypeptide(L)'
;PYMRFFFEKVFDDESWMDQTNATYKFYIKHDGWANENSSMIFPLCDDRFDDIEECEREIFSADKNNVPECSSRHAWQMQSVLLQPILIEKCKELGVNLIEENYDFSNTDIFAIDCRGFDGLGGEVISPLIINDTAIAGHVNHFKDTEQRYYTRTNATDNGWFWEIPLQNKVGVGRVYCSKYNTEDEIKKQLNEQYGLDTFLKVPFKTKYKETVCTMHTLKVGSAAAFIEPLEATTLLLVVYSCYLFKEMLKSFSFRLDDDFVKHYNLNFKQMIQNHIVFMESFYGLSDRNDSPYWNEIDKHRKQFRDSHEWPEFYGEYIKKKMYDGLSYNIK
;
A
#
# COMPACT_ATOMS: atom_id res chain seq x y z
N PRO A 1 12.42 -0.62 1.53
CA PRO A 1 13.53 -1.25 2.28
C PRO A 1 13.04 -2.29 3.29
N TYR A 2 12.05 -1.97 4.17
CA TYR A 2 11.62 -2.87 5.25
C TYR A 2 11.03 -4.19 4.77
N MET A 3 10.25 -4.18 3.68
CA MET A 3 9.68 -5.42 3.12
C MET A 3 10.78 -6.35 2.61
N ARG A 4 11.77 -5.82 1.87
CA ARG A 4 12.90 -6.60 1.40
C ARG A 4 13.68 -7.20 2.58
N PHE A 5 14.02 -6.37 3.58
CA PHE A 5 14.69 -6.83 4.80
C PHE A 5 13.89 -7.94 5.51
N PHE A 6 12.55 -7.84 5.55
CA PHE A 6 11.71 -8.88 6.12
C PHE A 6 11.82 -10.19 5.32
N PHE A 7 11.67 -10.14 3.99
CA PHE A 7 11.72 -11.33 3.16
C PHE A 7 13.09 -12.00 3.20
N GLU A 8 14.18 -11.24 3.13
CA GLU A 8 15.56 -11.74 3.26
C GLU A 8 15.87 -12.36 4.64
N LYS A 9 15.11 -12.01 5.67
CA LYS A 9 15.23 -12.59 7.02
C LYS A 9 14.38 -13.83 7.23
N VAL A 10 13.26 -13.94 6.53
CA VAL A 10 12.29 -15.03 6.68
C VAL A 10 12.60 -16.18 5.74
N PHE A 11 13.11 -15.88 4.56
CA PHE A 11 13.38 -16.87 3.51
C PHE A 11 14.87 -16.94 3.18
N ASP A 12 15.36 -18.16 3.04
CA ASP A 12 16.77 -18.44 2.71
C ASP A 12 17.11 -18.13 1.25
N ASP A 13 16.11 -18.22 0.37
CA ASP A 13 16.21 -17.97 -1.07
C ASP A 13 14.87 -17.40 -1.62
N GLU A 14 14.81 -17.21 -2.93
CA GLU A 14 13.63 -16.66 -3.61
C GLU A 14 12.62 -17.73 -4.08
N SER A 15 12.74 -19.00 -3.65
CA SER A 15 11.81 -20.08 -4.05
C SER A 15 10.35 -19.81 -3.65
N TRP A 16 10.13 -18.99 -2.63
CA TRP A 16 8.81 -18.53 -2.23
C TRP A 16 8.09 -17.73 -3.33
N MET A 17 8.85 -17.14 -4.27
CA MET A 17 8.27 -16.38 -5.38
C MET A 17 7.43 -17.29 -6.29
N ASP A 18 7.93 -18.48 -6.61
CA ASP A 18 7.18 -19.45 -7.42
C ASP A 18 5.94 -19.96 -6.66
N GLN A 19 6.05 -20.19 -5.36
CA GLN A 19 4.95 -20.63 -4.52
C GLN A 19 3.84 -19.58 -4.38
N THR A 20 4.16 -18.30 -4.54
CA THR A 20 3.21 -17.18 -4.41
C THR A 20 2.83 -16.53 -5.74
N ASN A 21 3.31 -17.08 -6.87
CA ASN A 21 3.20 -16.47 -8.20
C ASN A 21 3.79 -15.04 -8.23
N ALA A 22 4.82 -14.78 -7.42
CA ALA A 22 5.36 -13.44 -7.27
C ALA A 22 6.19 -13.02 -8.48
N THR A 23 6.14 -11.74 -8.79
CA THR A 23 7.01 -11.06 -9.74
C THR A 23 7.71 -9.88 -9.07
N TYR A 24 8.82 -9.44 -9.62
CA TYR A 24 9.45 -8.19 -9.19
C TYR A 24 8.55 -7.00 -9.46
N LYS A 25 8.67 -5.96 -8.65
CA LYS A 25 8.01 -4.68 -8.81
C LYS A 25 9.07 -3.58 -8.66
N PHE A 26 9.41 -2.95 -9.78
CA PHE A 26 10.42 -1.89 -9.80
C PHE A 26 9.82 -0.50 -9.62
N TYR A 27 8.56 -0.31 -10.02
CA TYR A 27 7.87 0.96 -9.89
C TYR A 27 6.34 0.80 -9.86
N ILE A 28 5.65 1.89 -9.62
CA ILE A 28 4.22 2.01 -9.83
C ILE A 28 4.00 3.09 -10.89
N LYS A 29 3.22 2.74 -11.92
CA LYS A 29 2.79 3.69 -12.95
C LYS A 29 1.40 4.19 -12.62
N HIS A 30 1.24 5.50 -12.54
CA HIS A 30 -0.01 6.18 -12.23
C HIS A 30 -0.48 6.98 -13.44
N ASP A 31 -1.54 6.53 -14.09
CA ASP A 31 -2.14 7.20 -15.24
C ASP A 31 -3.39 7.99 -14.80
N GLY A 32 -3.63 9.14 -15.40
CA GLY A 32 -4.86 9.92 -15.24
C GLY A 32 -5.03 10.63 -13.88
N TRP A 33 -3.99 10.76 -13.07
CA TRP A 33 -4.10 11.34 -11.73
C TRP A 33 -4.02 12.85 -11.68
N ALA A 34 -3.07 13.50 -12.35
CA ALA A 34 -3.00 14.96 -12.39
C ALA A 34 -4.14 15.52 -13.25
N ASN A 35 -4.33 14.96 -14.41
CA ASN A 35 -5.45 15.15 -15.33
C ASN A 35 -5.63 13.86 -16.14
N GLU A 36 -6.68 13.73 -16.92
CA GLU A 36 -7.03 12.49 -17.63
C GLU A 36 -5.94 11.97 -18.58
N ASN A 37 -5.03 12.82 -19.07
CA ASN A 37 -3.94 12.48 -19.98
C ASN A 37 -2.58 12.38 -19.27
N SER A 38 -2.53 12.55 -17.97
CA SER A 38 -1.27 12.50 -17.22
C SER A 38 -0.80 11.07 -17.01
N SER A 39 0.51 10.89 -16.97
CA SER A 39 1.15 9.65 -16.57
C SER A 39 2.38 9.97 -15.75
N MET A 40 2.50 9.34 -14.59
CA MET A 40 3.68 9.48 -13.73
C MET A 40 4.17 8.12 -13.29
N ILE A 41 5.45 8.03 -12.94
CA ILE A 41 6.10 6.82 -12.48
C ILE A 41 6.70 7.07 -11.12
N PHE A 42 6.40 6.16 -10.20
CA PHE A 42 6.94 6.14 -8.86
C PHE A 42 7.95 5.00 -8.74
N PRO A 43 9.27 5.27 -8.90
CA PRO A 43 10.29 4.24 -8.82
C PRO A 43 10.47 3.76 -7.37
N LEU A 44 10.75 2.47 -7.21
CA LEU A 44 11.10 1.86 -5.93
C LEU A 44 12.62 1.77 -5.79
N CYS A 45 13.33 2.84 -6.13
CA CYS A 45 14.78 2.94 -6.08
C CYS A 45 15.29 3.60 -4.80
N ASP A 46 16.61 3.64 -4.65
CA ASP A 46 17.29 4.15 -3.47
C ASP A 46 17.08 5.65 -3.26
N ASP A 47 17.21 6.13 -1.99
CA ASP A 47 17.03 7.52 -1.56
C ASP A 47 18.15 8.46 -2.04
N ARG A 48 19.07 7.99 -2.88
CA ARG A 48 20.10 8.82 -3.49
C ARG A 48 19.52 9.55 -4.69
N PHE A 49 18.96 10.73 -4.44
CA PHE A 49 18.27 11.55 -5.42
C PHE A 49 19.14 12.06 -6.59
N ASP A 50 20.45 12.03 -6.42
CA ASP A 50 21.38 12.48 -7.46
C ASP A 50 21.37 11.60 -8.71
N ASP A 51 20.91 10.35 -8.60
CA ASP A 51 20.92 9.35 -9.67
C ASP A 51 19.51 8.89 -10.12
N ILE A 52 18.45 9.64 -9.83
CA ILE A 52 17.06 9.23 -10.16
C ILE A 52 16.89 8.96 -11.67
N GLU A 53 17.43 9.82 -12.53
CA GLU A 53 17.29 9.65 -13.98
C GLU A 53 18.01 8.41 -14.51
N GLU A 54 19.14 8.06 -13.92
CA GLU A 54 19.87 6.84 -14.25
C GLU A 54 19.12 5.60 -13.75
N CYS A 55 18.67 5.64 -12.50
CA CYS A 55 17.85 4.59 -11.90
C CYS A 55 16.54 4.38 -12.69
N GLU A 56 15.88 5.44 -13.14
CA GLU A 56 14.70 5.34 -13.99
C GLU A 56 15.01 4.67 -15.34
N ARG A 57 16.13 5.01 -15.98
CA ARG A 57 16.55 4.38 -17.26
C ARG A 57 16.84 2.89 -17.10
N GLU A 58 17.50 2.48 -16.02
CA GLU A 58 17.78 1.08 -15.73
C GLU A 58 16.49 0.32 -15.42
N ILE A 59 15.58 0.90 -14.62
CA ILE A 59 14.29 0.32 -14.27
C ILE A 59 13.41 0.10 -15.51
N PHE A 60 13.42 1.02 -16.49
CA PHE A 60 12.66 0.86 -17.73
C PHE A 60 13.20 -0.24 -18.65
N SER A 61 14.49 -0.57 -18.54
CA SER A 61 15.12 -1.65 -19.28
C SER A 61 15.17 -2.98 -18.51
N ALA A 62 14.68 -3.00 -17.28
CA ALA A 62 14.71 -4.16 -16.40
C ALA A 62 13.79 -5.29 -16.86
N ASP A 63 14.31 -6.50 -16.83
CA ASP A 63 13.55 -7.73 -17.00
C ASP A 63 13.97 -8.77 -15.95
N LYS A 64 13.36 -9.96 -15.98
CA LYS A 64 13.68 -11.06 -15.04
C LYS A 64 15.14 -11.53 -15.08
N ASN A 65 15.87 -11.27 -16.16
CA ASN A 65 17.25 -11.67 -16.34
C ASN A 65 18.23 -10.50 -16.11
N ASN A 66 17.70 -9.28 -16.10
CA ASN A 66 18.45 -8.05 -15.92
C ASN A 66 17.80 -7.20 -14.85
N VAL A 67 17.97 -7.63 -13.59
CA VAL A 67 17.53 -6.86 -12.42
C VAL A 67 18.52 -5.73 -12.22
N PRO A 68 18.12 -4.46 -12.29
CA PRO A 68 19.04 -3.33 -12.20
C PRO A 68 19.80 -3.32 -10.88
N GLU A 69 21.08 -2.97 -10.90
CA GLU A 69 21.86 -2.80 -9.66
C GLU A 69 21.29 -1.69 -8.77
N CYS A 70 20.76 -0.63 -9.37
CA CYS A 70 20.03 0.42 -8.65
C CYS A 70 18.76 -0.09 -7.98
N SER A 71 18.21 -1.22 -8.44
CA SER A 71 17.03 -1.86 -7.88
C SER A 71 17.32 -2.65 -6.60
N SER A 72 18.43 -2.37 -5.92
CA SER A 72 18.67 -2.94 -4.58
C SER A 72 17.49 -2.78 -3.61
N ARG A 73 16.43 -2.08 -4.02
CA ARG A 73 15.21 -1.81 -3.27
C ARG A 73 13.91 -2.12 -4.03
N HIS A 74 13.94 -3.02 -4.98
CA HIS A 74 12.70 -3.50 -5.60
C HIS A 74 11.72 -4.04 -4.55
N ALA A 75 10.45 -4.05 -4.88
CA ALA A 75 9.39 -4.76 -4.16
C ALA A 75 8.95 -5.98 -4.97
N TRP A 76 7.92 -6.65 -4.51
CA TRP A 76 7.31 -7.78 -5.20
C TRP A 76 5.81 -7.59 -5.33
N GLN A 77 5.24 -8.18 -6.34
CA GLN A 77 3.82 -8.39 -6.54
C GLN A 77 3.54 -9.87 -6.32
N MET A 78 2.57 -10.23 -5.46
CA MET A 78 2.33 -11.61 -5.11
C MET A 78 0.87 -11.87 -4.75
N GLN A 79 0.49 -13.13 -4.73
CA GLN A 79 -0.78 -13.55 -4.17
C GLN A 79 -0.64 -13.72 -2.66
N SER A 80 -1.14 -12.76 -1.89
CA SER A 80 -1.05 -12.77 -0.42
C SER A 80 -1.70 -14.01 0.21
N VAL A 81 -2.75 -14.55 -0.40
CA VAL A 81 -3.41 -15.79 0.06
C VAL A 81 -2.48 -17.01 0.00
N LEU A 82 -1.52 -17.03 -0.92
CA LEU A 82 -0.54 -18.10 -1.03
C LEU A 82 0.67 -17.90 -0.10
N LEU A 83 0.93 -16.67 0.31
CA LEU A 83 2.00 -16.36 1.26
C LEU A 83 1.64 -16.80 2.69
N GLN A 84 0.37 -16.72 3.07
CA GLN A 84 -0.07 -17.02 4.42
C GLN A 84 0.32 -18.43 4.89
N PRO A 85 0.06 -19.53 4.16
CA PRO A 85 0.47 -20.88 4.61
C PRO A 85 1.99 -21.02 4.75
N ILE A 86 2.77 -20.37 3.89
CA ILE A 86 4.24 -20.38 3.96
C ILE A 86 4.73 -19.73 5.26
N LEU A 87 4.17 -18.57 5.62
CA LEU A 87 4.50 -17.88 6.86
C LEU A 87 4.06 -18.68 8.09
N ILE A 88 2.94 -19.41 8.02
CA ILE A 88 2.48 -20.30 9.10
C ILE A 88 3.51 -21.41 9.34
N GLU A 89 4.01 -22.06 8.29
CA GLU A 89 5.04 -23.08 8.43
C GLU A 89 6.34 -22.50 8.99
N LYS A 90 6.77 -21.34 8.55
CA LYS A 90 7.93 -20.63 9.15
C LYS A 90 7.73 -20.32 10.64
N CYS A 91 6.53 -19.95 11.05
CA CYS A 91 6.20 -19.77 12.47
C CYS A 91 6.37 -21.09 13.26
N LYS A 92 5.90 -22.20 12.72
CA LYS A 92 6.06 -23.54 13.34
C LYS A 92 7.53 -23.94 13.45
N GLU A 93 8.32 -23.74 12.39
CA GLU A 93 9.76 -24.00 12.37
C GLU A 93 10.50 -23.19 13.46
N LEU A 94 10.04 -21.98 13.73
CA LEU A 94 10.57 -21.10 14.78
C LEU A 94 10.03 -21.43 16.18
N GLY A 95 9.22 -22.48 16.34
CA GLY A 95 8.68 -22.93 17.62
C GLY A 95 7.48 -22.13 18.11
N VAL A 96 6.81 -21.39 17.23
CA VAL A 96 5.57 -20.67 17.57
C VAL A 96 4.45 -21.69 17.75
N ASN A 97 3.78 -21.66 18.91
CA ASN A 97 2.61 -22.48 19.19
C ASN A 97 1.36 -21.85 18.56
N LEU A 98 0.72 -22.56 17.62
CA LEU A 98 -0.51 -22.12 16.96
C LEU A 98 -1.72 -22.72 17.69
N ILE A 99 -2.62 -21.85 18.17
CA ILE A 99 -3.81 -22.23 18.94
C ILE A 99 -5.04 -21.69 18.21
N GLU A 100 -6.00 -22.56 17.91
CA GLU A 100 -7.29 -22.21 17.30
C GLU A 100 -8.33 -21.92 18.39
N GLU A 101 -8.20 -20.78 19.04
CA GLU A 101 -9.09 -20.32 20.11
C GLU A 101 -9.37 -18.83 19.99
N ASN A 102 -10.52 -18.39 20.52
CA ASN A 102 -10.81 -16.98 20.66
C ASN A 102 -10.01 -16.42 21.85
N TYR A 103 -9.11 -15.49 21.57
CA TYR A 103 -8.36 -14.81 22.63
C TYR A 103 -9.23 -13.71 23.27
N ASP A 104 -9.27 -13.72 24.61
CA ASP A 104 -9.92 -12.67 25.40
C ASP A 104 -8.94 -11.49 25.60
N PHE A 105 -9.12 -10.42 24.85
CA PHE A 105 -8.30 -9.20 24.95
C PHE A 105 -8.53 -8.40 26.26
N SER A 106 -9.45 -8.79 27.13
CA SER A 106 -9.56 -8.26 28.49
C SER A 106 -8.52 -8.86 29.46
N ASN A 107 -7.89 -9.99 29.07
CA ASN A 107 -6.80 -10.58 29.85
C ASN A 107 -5.57 -9.67 29.82
N THR A 108 -5.10 -9.28 31.01
CA THR A 108 -3.94 -8.40 31.20
C THR A 108 -2.71 -9.13 31.72
N ASP A 109 -2.78 -10.45 31.91
CA ASP A 109 -1.67 -11.27 32.44
C ASP A 109 -0.57 -11.51 31.40
N ILE A 110 -0.92 -11.39 30.11
CA ILE A 110 0.02 -11.55 29.01
C ILE A 110 -0.10 -10.38 28.03
N PHE A 111 1.02 -10.03 27.40
CA PHE A 111 1.01 -9.04 26.33
C PHE A 111 0.51 -9.64 25.03
N ALA A 112 -0.54 -9.08 24.43
CA ALA A 112 -1.15 -9.56 23.22
C ALA A 112 -0.87 -8.66 22.01
N ILE A 113 -0.63 -9.25 20.84
CA ILE A 113 -0.57 -8.52 19.57
C ILE A 113 -1.88 -8.77 18.81
N ASP A 114 -2.70 -7.72 18.66
CA ASP A 114 -4.01 -7.77 18.00
C ASP A 114 -3.85 -7.54 16.48
N CYS A 115 -4.04 -8.59 15.71
CA CYS A 115 -3.99 -8.60 14.23
C CYS A 115 -5.35 -8.95 13.59
N ARG A 116 -6.48 -8.76 14.27
CA ARG A 116 -7.82 -9.17 13.81
C ARG A 116 -8.35 -8.40 12.59
N GLY A 117 -7.55 -7.53 12.00
CA GLY A 117 -7.96 -6.77 10.84
C GLY A 117 -9.01 -5.71 11.17
N PHE A 118 -9.99 -5.53 10.28
CA PHE A 118 -11.01 -4.46 10.43
C PHE A 118 -11.89 -4.61 11.67
N ASP A 119 -12.07 -5.79 12.21
CA ASP A 119 -12.85 -6.02 13.43
C ASP A 119 -12.24 -5.33 14.65
N GLY A 120 -10.91 -5.17 14.65
CA GLY A 120 -10.17 -4.41 15.67
C GLY A 120 -10.12 -2.91 15.43
N LEU A 121 -10.49 -2.44 14.22
CA LEU A 121 -10.33 -1.06 13.81
C LEU A 121 -11.47 -0.17 14.29
N GLY A 122 -11.24 0.59 15.33
CA GLY A 122 -12.02 1.78 15.68
C GLY A 122 -11.31 3.03 15.19
N GLY A 123 -11.86 4.20 15.46
CA GLY A 123 -11.24 5.48 15.12
C GLY A 123 -12.04 6.27 14.09
N GLU A 124 -11.54 7.46 13.78
CA GLU A 124 -12.21 8.41 12.90
C GLU A 124 -11.77 8.28 11.45
N VAL A 125 -12.57 8.80 10.53
CA VAL A 125 -12.22 8.94 9.12
C VAL A 125 -11.05 9.94 8.99
N ILE A 126 -10.05 9.57 8.24
CA ILE A 126 -8.77 10.26 8.19
C ILE A 126 -8.82 11.55 7.37
N SER A 127 -9.56 11.56 6.23
CA SER A 127 -9.41 12.60 5.22
C SER A 127 -10.67 12.81 4.40
N PRO A 128 -11.04 14.06 4.13
CA PRO A 128 -12.11 14.36 3.18
C PRO A 128 -11.68 14.23 1.71
N LEU A 129 -10.39 14.03 1.43
CA LEU A 129 -9.86 13.80 0.08
C LEU A 129 -9.93 12.33 -0.33
N ILE A 130 -9.76 11.41 0.64
CA ILE A 130 -9.78 9.96 0.39
C ILE A 130 -11.18 9.43 0.68
N ILE A 131 -12.05 9.53 -0.31
CA ILE A 131 -13.48 9.22 -0.17
C ILE A 131 -13.88 7.83 -0.65
N ASN A 132 -12.96 7.05 -1.17
CA ASN A 132 -13.21 5.67 -1.57
C ASN A 132 -13.47 4.76 -0.36
N ASP A 133 -14.38 3.80 -0.54
CA ASP A 133 -14.85 2.94 0.54
C ASP A 133 -15.01 1.46 0.15
N THR A 134 -14.81 1.15 -1.12
CA THR A 134 -15.03 -0.20 -1.63
C THR A 134 -14.05 -0.54 -2.74
N ALA A 135 -13.59 -1.78 -2.75
CA ALA A 135 -12.84 -2.37 -3.85
C ALA A 135 -13.57 -3.60 -4.40
N ILE A 136 -13.48 -3.80 -5.71
CA ILE A 136 -13.85 -5.04 -6.39
C ILE A 136 -12.63 -5.53 -7.13
N ALA A 137 -12.27 -6.79 -6.93
CA ALA A 137 -11.04 -7.39 -7.43
C ALA A 137 -11.28 -8.77 -8.03
N GLY A 138 -10.34 -9.21 -8.86
CA GLY A 138 -10.28 -10.57 -9.37
C GLY A 138 -8.98 -10.82 -10.12
N HIS A 139 -8.91 -11.98 -10.78
CA HIS A 139 -7.76 -12.36 -11.59
C HIS A 139 -8.20 -12.70 -13.00
N VAL A 140 -7.39 -12.32 -13.97
CA VAL A 140 -7.60 -12.64 -15.39
C VAL A 140 -6.31 -13.22 -15.98
N ASN A 141 -6.41 -13.85 -17.15
CA ASN A 141 -5.23 -14.25 -17.91
C ASN A 141 -4.41 -13.04 -18.32
N HIS A 142 -3.14 -13.24 -18.63
CA HIS A 142 -2.29 -12.19 -19.20
C HIS A 142 -2.91 -11.62 -20.49
N PHE A 143 -2.77 -10.32 -20.65
CA PHE A 143 -3.24 -9.56 -21.81
C PHE A 143 -2.20 -8.51 -22.19
N LYS A 144 -2.15 -8.17 -23.49
CA LYS A 144 -1.15 -7.23 -24.05
C LYS A 144 0.28 -7.64 -23.65
N ASP A 145 0.99 -6.75 -23.00
CA ASP A 145 2.39 -6.87 -22.54
C ASP A 145 2.54 -7.22 -21.06
N THR A 146 1.46 -7.61 -20.38
CA THR A 146 1.49 -7.83 -18.92
C THR A 146 2.44 -8.95 -18.47
N GLU A 147 2.76 -9.92 -19.32
CA GLU A 147 3.76 -10.97 -19.01
C GLU A 147 5.19 -10.42 -18.85
N GLN A 148 5.46 -9.27 -19.47
CA GLN A 148 6.79 -8.63 -19.44
C GLN A 148 6.83 -7.41 -18.52
N ARG A 149 5.76 -7.20 -17.74
CA ARG A 149 5.57 -6.00 -16.94
C ARG A 149 5.96 -6.24 -15.49
N TYR A 150 7.02 -5.57 -15.03
CA TYR A 150 7.53 -5.63 -13.65
C TYR A 150 7.14 -4.40 -12.82
N TYR A 151 5.90 -3.94 -13.00
CA TYR A 151 5.35 -2.81 -12.27
C TYR A 151 3.83 -2.94 -12.08
N THR A 152 3.33 -2.30 -11.03
CA THR A 152 1.89 -2.10 -10.86
C THR A 152 1.45 -0.90 -11.69
N ARG A 153 0.36 -1.03 -12.41
CA ARG A 153 -0.30 0.10 -13.05
C ARG A 153 -1.53 0.49 -12.26
N THR A 154 -1.70 1.77 -11.99
CA THR A 154 -2.96 2.35 -11.51
C THR A 154 -3.45 3.38 -12.52
N ASN A 155 -4.75 3.54 -12.64
CA ASN A 155 -5.32 4.58 -13.48
C ASN A 155 -6.52 5.21 -12.78
N ALA A 156 -6.44 6.51 -12.55
CA ALA A 156 -7.57 7.29 -12.05
C ALA A 156 -8.67 7.38 -13.11
N THR A 157 -9.90 7.27 -12.66
CA THR A 157 -11.10 7.30 -13.48
C THR A 157 -12.07 8.37 -12.97
N ASP A 158 -13.22 8.52 -13.58
CA ASP A 158 -14.22 9.53 -13.20
C ASP A 158 -14.80 9.32 -11.78
N ASN A 159 -14.54 8.17 -11.15
CA ASN A 159 -15.21 7.81 -9.91
C ASN A 159 -14.40 6.84 -9.00
N GLY A 160 -13.10 6.97 -9.02
CA GLY A 160 -12.13 6.14 -8.32
C GLY A 160 -10.94 5.81 -9.20
N TRP A 161 -10.38 4.62 -9.04
CA TRP A 161 -9.23 4.17 -9.83
C TRP A 161 -9.20 2.65 -9.95
N PHE A 162 -8.51 2.13 -10.97
CA PHE A 162 -8.27 0.70 -11.11
C PHE A 162 -6.78 0.37 -11.02
N TRP A 163 -6.49 -0.92 -10.81
CA TRP A 163 -5.12 -1.46 -10.82
C TRP A 163 -4.97 -2.67 -11.72
N GLU A 164 -3.76 -2.83 -12.21
CA GLU A 164 -3.27 -4.03 -12.90
C GLU A 164 -1.98 -4.47 -12.21
N ILE A 165 -1.96 -5.68 -11.68
CA ILE A 165 -0.84 -6.28 -10.94
C ILE A 165 -0.43 -7.56 -11.67
N PRO A 166 0.60 -7.53 -12.53
CA PRO A 166 1.09 -8.72 -13.20
C PRO A 166 1.74 -9.70 -12.21
N LEU A 167 1.31 -10.94 -12.26
CA LEU A 167 1.86 -12.07 -11.52
C LEU A 167 2.49 -13.05 -12.53
N GLN A 168 3.14 -14.13 -12.07
CA GLN A 168 3.79 -15.07 -12.98
C GLN A 168 2.84 -15.70 -14.00
N ASN A 169 1.61 -16.04 -13.61
CA ASN A 169 0.68 -16.81 -14.46
C ASN A 169 -0.67 -16.12 -14.73
N LYS A 170 -0.87 -14.90 -14.23
CA LYS A 170 -2.11 -14.14 -14.34
C LYS A 170 -1.91 -12.68 -13.99
N VAL A 171 -2.95 -11.89 -14.14
CA VAL A 171 -2.97 -10.49 -13.73
C VAL A 171 -4.05 -10.29 -12.67
N GLY A 172 -3.67 -9.73 -11.52
CA GLY A 172 -4.62 -9.20 -10.55
C GLY A 172 -5.16 -7.88 -11.06
N VAL A 173 -6.47 -7.79 -11.22
CA VAL A 173 -7.16 -6.57 -11.64
C VAL A 173 -8.23 -6.21 -10.63
N GLY A 174 -8.50 -4.91 -10.51
CA GLY A 174 -9.60 -4.48 -9.67
C GLY A 174 -9.80 -2.99 -9.71
N ARG A 175 -10.83 -2.55 -9.02
CA ARG A 175 -11.25 -1.17 -8.96
C ARG A 175 -11.55 -0.74 -7.54
N VAL A 176 -11.02 0.41 -7.15
CA VAL A 176 -11.38 1.14 -5.92
C VAL A 176 -12.33 2.26 -6.31
N TYR A 177 -13.42 2.40 -5.57
CA TYR A 177 -14.44 3.40 -5.85
C TYR A 177 -15.15 3.87 -4.59
N CYS A 178 -15.86 4.99 -4.71
CA CYS A 178 -16.76 5.50 -3.67
C CYS A 178 -18.19 5.02 -3.97
N SER A 179 -18.79 4.28 -3.03
CA SER A 179 -20.15 3.72 -3.18
C SER A 179 -21.25 4.77 -3.28
N LYS A 180 -20.94 6.03 -2.93
CA LYS A 180 -21.85 7.18 -3.13
C LYS A 180 -22.06 7.49 -4.62
N TYR A 181 -21.08 7.22 -5.47
CA TYR A 181 -21.08 7.62 -6.89
C TYR A 181 -21.24 6.46 -7.88
N ASN A 182 -21.05 5.22 -7.43
CA ASN A 182 -21.21 4.02 -8.25
C ASN A 182 -21.84 2.89 -7.48
N THR A 183 -22.63 2.10 -8.18
CA THR A 183 -23.14 0.83 -7.69
C THR A 183 -22.10 -0.29 -7.93
N GLU A 184 -22.22 -1.34 -7.16
CA GLU A 184 -21.42 -2.55 -7.31
C GLU A 184 -21.56 -3.17 -8.70
N ASP A 185 -22.78 -3.22 -9.24
CA ASP A 185 -23.09 -3.82 -10.55
C ASP A 185 -22.47 -3.03 -11.71
N GLU A 186 -22.44 -1.70 -11.62
CA GLU A 186 -21.74 -0.85 -12.59
C GLU A 186 -20.25 -1.15 -12.62
N ILE A 187 -19.62 -1.28 -11.45
CA ILE A 187 -18.19 -1.59 -11.34
C ILE A 187 -17.88 -3.00 -11.86
N LYS A 188 -18.70 -3.99 -11.53
CA LYS A 188 -18.55 -5.35 -12.07
C LYS A 188 -18.68 -5.38 -13.57
N LYS A 189 -19.66 -4.67 -14.13
CA LYS A 189 -19.86 -4.54 -15.57
C LYS A 189 -18.62 -3.93 -16.25
N GLN A 190 -18.08 -2.84 -15.69
CA GLN A 190 -16.88 -2.19 -16.24
C GLN A 190 -15.66 -3.12 -16.21
N LEU A 191 -15.44 -3.86 -15.12
CA LEU A 191 -14.35 -4.82 -15.01
C LEU A 191 -14.51 -6.00 -15.99
N ASN A 192 -15.76 -6.47 -16.19
CA ASN A 192 -16.03 -7.50 -17.18
C ASN A 192 -15.78 -6.99 -18.61
N GLU A 193 -16.29 -5.81 -18.97
CA GLU A 193 -16.10 -5.20 -20.31
C GLU A 193 -14.62 -4.92 -20.59
N GLN A 194 -13.85 -4.47 -19.59
CA GLN A 194 -12.46 -4.10 -19.77
C GLN A 194 -11.49 -5.29 -19.77
N TYR A 195 -11.74 -6.30 -18.94
CA TYR A 195 -10.81 -7.39 -18.67
C TYR A 195 -11.39 -8.79 -18.89
N GLY A 196 -12.68 -8.92 -19.15
CA GLY A 196 -13.36 -10.21 -19.17
C GLY A 196 -13.48 -10.84 -17.79
N LEU A 197 -13.40 -10.04 -16.70
CA LEU A 197 -13.52 -10.54 -15.35
C LEU A 197 -14.97 -10.97 -15.06
N ASP A 198 -15.15 -12.19 -14.58
CA ASP A 198 -16.47 -12.80 -14.28
C ASP A 198 -16.61 -13.24 -12.81
N THR A 199 -15.49 -13.39 -12.12
CA THR A 199 -15.45 -13.78 -10.71
C THR A 199 -14.91 -12.62 -9.87
N PHE A 200 -15.70 -12.14 -8.90
CA PHE A 200 -15.44 -10.92 -8.18
C PHE A 200 -15.29 -11.16 -6.68
N LEU A 201 -14.29 -10.53 -6.09
CA LEU A 201 -14.15 -10.34 -4.64
C LEU A 201 -14.47 -8.89 -4.30
N LYS A 202 -15.51 -8.67 -3.48
CA LYS A 202 -15.82 -7.34 -2.92
C LYS A 202 -15.16 -7.17 -1.57
N VAL A 203 -14.48 -6.05 -1.39
CA VAL A 203 -13.80 -5.67 -0.15
C VAL A 203 -14.27 -4.27 0.26
N PRO A 204 -15.26 -4.13 1.14
CA PRO A 204 -15.58 -2.83 1.73
C PRO A 204 -14.47 -2.45 2.72
N PHE A 205 -14.13 -1.16 2.77
CA PHE A 205 -13.12 -0.66 3.69
C PHE A 205 -13.45 0.76 4.16
N LYS A 206 -12.71 1.20 5.17
CA LYS A 206 -12.71 2.60 5.61
C LYS A 206 -11.28 3.01 5.88
N THR A 207 -10.88 4.14 5.30
CA THR A 207 -9.60 4.76 5.61
C THR A 207 -9.63 5.34 7.01
N LYS A 208 -8.98 4.68 7.96
CA LYS A 208 -8.99 4.99 9.40
C LYS A 208 -7.70 4.61 10.07
N TYR A 209 -7.41 5.23 11.20
CA TYR A 209 -6.34 4.80 12.11
C TYR A 209 -6.74 5.00 13.58
N LYS A 210 -6.03 4.31 14.48
CA LYS A 210 -6.13 4.52 15.92
C LYS A 210 -4.99 5.39 16.40
N GLU A 211 -5.29 6.37 17.23
CA GLU A 211 -4.25 7.19 17.88
C GLU A 211 -3.47 6.41 18.93
N THR A 212 -4.14 5.47 19.59
CA THR A 212 -3.53 4.58 20.60
C THR A 212 -3.55 3.15 20.07
N VAL A 213 -2.41 2.66 19.64
CA VAL A 213 -2.22 1.30 19.13
C VAL A 213 -1.44 0.41 20.09
N CYS A 214 -0.67 1.00 21.02
CA CYS A 214 0.06 0.31 22.05
C CYS A 214 -0.48 0.70 23.43
N THR A 215 -0.67 -0.29 24.31
CA THR A 215 -0.98 -0.14 25.74
C THR A 215 -0.01 -0.99 26.52
N MET A 216 -0.14 -1.04 27.85
CA MET A 216 0.65 -1.94 28.70
C MET A 216 0.41 -3.44 28.42
N HIS A 217 -0.68 -3.79 27.75
CA HIS A 217 -1.11 -5.18 27.58
C HIS A 217 -1.34 -5.57 26.12
N THR A 218 -1.43 -4.61 25.23
CA THR A 218 -1.81 -4.89 23.84
C THR A 218 -1.10 -3.99 22.84
N LEU A 219 -0.65 -4.58 21.72
CA LEU A 219 -0.21 -3.88 20.53
C LEU A 219 -1.16 -4.22 19.39
N LYS A 220 -1.73 -3.22 18.72
CA LYS A 220 -2.51 -3.39 17.49
C LYS A 220 -1.61 -3.26 16.27
N VAL A 221 -1.73 -4.19 15.32
CA VAL A 221 -0.90 -4.22 14.10
C VAL A 221 -1.77 -4.46 12.87
N GLY A 222 -1.29 -3.99 11.73
CA GLY A 222 -2.00 -4.11 10.45
C GLY A 222 -3.33 -3.36 10.46
N SER A 223 -4.36 -3.91 9.81
CA SER A 223 -5.66 -3.27 9.71
C SER A 223 -6.41 -3.14 11.04
N ALA A 224 -5.92 -3.75 12.13
CA ALA A 224 -6.41 -3.47 13.48
C ALA A 224 -5.90 -2.14 14.04
N ALA A 225 -4.77 -1.65 13.54
CA ALA A 225 -4.15 -0.37 13.94
C ALA A 225 -4.51 0.77 12.99
N ALA A 226 -4.36 0.54 11.68
CA ALA A 226 -4.64 1.52 10.65
C ALA A 226 -4.93 0.83 9.31
N PHE A 227 -5.79 1.43 8.51
CA PHE A 227 -5.95 1.13 7.11
C PHE A 227 -6.03 2.43 6.32
N ILE A 228 -5.12 2.60 5.39
CA ILE A 228 -5.13 3.68 4.42
C ILE A 228 -5.45 3.05 3.07
N GLU A 229 -6.15 3.77 2.22
CA GLU A 229 -6.49 3.33 0.87
C GLU A 229 -5.31 2.60 0.18
N PRO A 230 -5.56 1.52 -0.59
CA PRO A 230 -4.50 0.62 -1.05
C PRO A 230 -3.68 1.12 -2.26
N LEU A 231 -3.79 2.39 -2.66
CA LEU A 231 -3.15 2.94 -3.87
C LEU A 231 -1.66 2.62 -3.98
N GLU A 232 -0.92 2.74 -2.88
CA GLU A 232 0.52 2.48 -2.80
C GLU A 232 0.88 1.14 -2.15
N ALA A 233 -0.13 0.28 -1.91
CA ALA A 233 0.04 -1.03 -1.29
C ALA A 233 0.82 -1.00 0.06
N THR A 234 0.62 0.05 0.86
CA THR A 234 1.40 0.34 2.07
C THR A 234 1.08 -0.56 3.26
N THR A 235 0.00 -1.34 3.23
CA THR A 235 -0.47 -2.11 4.40
C THR A 235 0.59 -3.09 4.93
N LEU A 236 1.23 -3.88 4.07
CA LEU A 236 2.27 -4.81 4.51
C LEU A 236 3.52 -4.07 5.03
N LEU A 237 3.88 -2.96 4.41
CA LEU A 237 4.96 -2.10 4.89
C LEU A 237 4.68 -1.60 6.31
N LEU A 238 3.45 -1.13 6.58
CA LEU A 238 3.04 -0.66 7.90
C LEU A 238 3.09 -1.77 8.96
N VAL A 239 2.69 -3.00 8.60
CA VAL A 239 2.80 -4.17 9.49
C VAL A 239 4.26 -4.42 9.87
N VAL A 240 5.14 -4.57 8.88
CA VAL A 240 6.56 -4.88 9.11
C VAL A 240 7.24 -3.75 9.88
N TYR A 241 6.97 -2.50 9.50
CA TYR A 241 7.51 -1.34 10.21
C TYR A 241 7.04 -1.27 11.67
N SER A 242 5.76 -1.50 11.93
CA SER A 242 5.21 -1.50 13.30
C SER A 242 5.89 -2.55 14.18
N CYS A 243 6.08 -3.76 13.65
CA CYS A 243 6.78 -4.82 14.37
C CYS A 243 8.26 -4.50 14.60
N TYR A 244 8.92 -3.92 13.59
CA TYR A 244 10.32 -3.51 13.70
C TYR A 244 10.49 -2.38 14.71
N LEU A 245 9.65 -1.35 14.66
CA LEU A 245 9.63 -0.24 15.62
C LEU A 245 9.45 -0.77 17.05
N PHE A 246 8.48 -1.67 17.27
CA PHE A 246 8.22 -2.26 18.57
C PHE A 246 9.45 -3.00 19.10
N LYS A 247 10.06 -3.85 18.27
CA LYS A 247 11.25 -4.61 18.61
C LYS A 247 12.45 -3.71 18.98
N GLU A 248 12.74 -2.69 18.17
CA GLU A 248 13.89 -1.80 18.41
C GLU A 248 13.65 -0.91 19.64
N MET A 249 12.42 -0.46 19.85
CA MET A 249 12.07 0.29 21.06
C MET A 249 12.18 -0.57 22.33
N LEU A 250 11.72 -1.84 22.29
CA LEU A 250 11.90 -2.75 23.43
C LEU A 250 13.38 -2.87 23.83
N LYS A 251 14.28 -2.98 22.85
CA LYS A 251 15.72 -2.99 23.13
C LYS A 251 16.19 -1.68 23.75
N SER A 252 15.79 -0.54 23.20
CA SER A 252 16.18 0.79 23.69
C SER A 252 15.69 1.06 25.11
N PHE A 253 14.53 0.53 25.46
CA PHE A 253 13.96 0.60 26.81
C PHE A 253 14.41 -0.56 27.72
N SER A 254 15.49 -1.28 27.37
CA SER A 254 16.02 -2.41 28.14
C SER A 254 14.97 -3.49 28.43
N PHE A 255 14.13 -3.78 27.44
CA PHE A 255 13.00 -4.73 27.49
C PHE A 255 11.94 -4.41 28.58
N ARG A 256 11.83 -3.14 28.98
CA ARG A 256 10.76 -2.68 29.85
C ARG A 256 9.61 -2.14 29.02
N LEU A 257 8.42 -2.60 29.31
CA LEU A 257 7.18 -2.06 28.79
C LEU A 257 6.55 -1.24 29.92
N ASP A 258 6.73 0.08 29.85
CA ASP A 258 6.24 1.04 30.84
C ASP A 258 5.47 2.19 30.12
N ASP A 259 4.92 3.12 30.90
CA ASP A 259 4.13 4.23 30.36
C ASP A 259 4.95 5.10 29.37
N ASP A 260 6.24 5.27 29.61
CA ASP A 260 7.11 6.01 28.73
C ASP A 260 7.29 5.27 27.39
N PHE A 261 7.49 3.96 27.42
CA PHE A 261 7.50 3.13 26.22
C PHE A 261 6.21 3.29 25.43
N VAL A 262 5.07 3.09 26.09
CA VAL A 262 3.73 3.19 25.45
C VAL A 262 3.53 4.55 24.80
N LYS A 263 3.86 5.62 25.49
CA LYS A 263 3.78 7.00 24.99
C LYS A 263 4.64 7.22 23.75
N HIS A 264 5.90 6.82 23.81
CA HIS A 264 6.83 7.00 22.69
C HIS A 264 6.45 6.14 21.49
N TYR A 265 6.00 4.91 21.71
CA TYR A 265 5.54 4.05 20.61
C TYR A 265 4.35 4.67 19.87
N ASN A 266 3.31 5.08 20.60
CA ASN A 266 2.13 5.70 20.01
C ASN A 266 2.46 7.00 19.26
N LEU A 267 3.39 7.80 19.77
CA LEU A 267 3.84 9.03 19.10
C LEU A 267 4.53 8.72 17.76
N ASN A 268 5.47 7.78 17.75
CA ASN A 268 6.18 7.38 16.53
C ASN A 268 5.22 6.74 15.50
N PHE A 269 4.31 5.87 15.96
CA PHE A 269 3.29 5.28 15.10
C PHE A 269 2.39 6.35 14.48
N LYS A 270 1.90 7.30 15.28
CA LYS A 270 1.07 8.40 14.82
C LYS A 270 1.78 9.23 13.75
N GLN A 271 3.04 9.59 13.97
CA GLN A 271 3.84 10.34 13.00
C GLN A 271 4.01 9.58 11.68
N MET A 272 4.30 8.28 11.76
CA MET A 272 4.40 7.42 10.58
C MET A 272 3.09 7.41 9.79
N ILE A 273 1.96 7.19 10.47
CA ILE A 273 0.64 7.13 9.80
C ILE A 273 0.29 8.49 9.19
N GLN A 274 0.53 9.59 9.88
CA GLN A 274 0.27 10.94 9.35
C GLN A 274 1.08 11.20 8.07
N ASN A 275 2.34 10.82 8.03
CA ASN A 275 3.16 10.95 6.83
C ASN A 275 2.57 10.13 5.66
N HIS A 276 2.09 8.90 5.92
CA HIS A 276 1.45 8.09 4.89
C HIS A 276 0.10 8.67 4.41
N ILE A 277 -0.67 9.24 5.33
CA ILE A 277 -1.94 9.90 4.98
C ILE A 277 -1.67 11.08 4.04
N VAL A 278 -0.74 11.98 4.40
CA VAL A 278 -0.38 13.14 3.57
C VAL A 278 0.13 12.67 2.20
N PHE A 279 0.94 11.61 2.16
CA PHE A 279 1.39 11.02 0.91
C PHE A 279 0.22 10.54 0.04
N MET A 280 -0.74 9.84 0.61
CA MET A 280 -1.93 9.36 -0.12
C MET A 280 -2.84 10.52 -0.53
N GLU A 281 -3.06 11.49 0.35
CA GLU A 281 -3.84 12.70 0.06
C GLU A 281 -3.25 13.51 -1.10
N SER A 282 -1.93 13.46 -1.30
CA SER A 282 -1.27 14.21 -2.37
C SER A 282 -1.74 13.80 -3.76
N PHE A 283 -2.06 12.53 -4.00
CA PHE A 283 -2.61 12.08 -5.28
C PHE A 283 -3.94 12.75 -5.62
N TYR A 284 -4.78 12.97 -4.61
CA TYR A 284 -6.08 13.64 -4.74
C TYR A 284 -5.98 15.16 -4.66
N GLY A 285 -5.21 15.66 -3.71
CA GLY A 285 -5.09 17.08 -3.39
C GLY A 285 -4.32 17.89 -4.43
N LEU A 286 -3.35 17.28 -5.11
CA LEU A 286 -2.57 17.90 -6.17
C LEU A 286 -3.16 17.67 -7.57
N SER A 287 -4.17 16.82 -7.72
CA SER A 287 -4.88 16.61 -8.97
C SER A 287 -5.64 17.88 -9.38
N ASP A 288 -5.74 18.15 -10.69
CA ASP A 288 -6.57 19.21 -11.25
C ASP A 288 -7.90 18.67 -11.82
N ARG A 289 -8.17 17.36 -11.62
CA ARG A 289 -9.40 16.74 -12.11
C ARG A 289 -10.63 17.31 -11.41
N ASN A 290 -11.60 17.74 -12.18
CA ASN A 290 -12.92 18.21 -11.78
C ASN A 290 -14.02 17.78 -12.78
N ASP A 291 -13.74 16.71 -13.52
CA ASP A 291 -14.46 16.23 -14.69
C ASP A 291 -15.63 15.31 -14.33
N SER A 292 -15.88 15.07 -13.05
CA SER A 292 -16.99 14.22 -12.58
C SER A 292 -17.52 14.65 -11.21
N PRO A 293 -18.71 14.16 -10.81
CA PRO A 293 -19.24 14.40 -9.46
C PRO A 293 -18.32 13.92 -8.34
N TYR A 294 -17.58 12.83 -8.57
CA TYR A 294 -16.58 12.29 -7.64
C TYR A 294 -15.40 13.26 -7.47
N TRP A 295 -14.79 13.72 -8.57
CA TRP A 295 -13.67 14.67 -8.51
C TRP A 295 -14.10 16.06 -8.04
N ASN A 296 -15.34 16.50 -8.34
CA ASN A 296 -15.91 17.73 -7.81
C ASN A 296 -16.10 17.70 -6.29
N GLU A 297 -16.38 16.55 -5.71
CA GLU A 297 -16.43 16.41 -4.24
C GLU A 297 -15.05 16.60 -3.62
N ILE A 298 -14.04 15.96 -4.19
CA ILE A 298 -12.64 16.06 -3.76
C ILE A 298 -12.14 17.51 -3.92
N ASP A 299 -12.48 18.18 -5.02
CA ASP A 299 -12.04 19.55 -5.31
C ASP A 299 -12.45 20.56 -4.24
N LYS A 300 -13.58 20.36 -3.58
CA LYS A 300 -14.02 21.21 -2.46
C LYS A 300 -13.00 21.29 -1.31
N HIS A 301 -12.18 20.26 -1.14
CA HIS A 301 -11.22 20.13 -0.06
C HIS A 301 -9.77 20.41 -0.46
N ARG A 302 -9.48 20.49 -1.78
CA ARG A 302 -8.12 20.67 -2.28
C ARG A 302 -7.48 21.97 -1.85
N LYS A 303 -8.25 23.07 -1.85
CA LYS A 303 -7.71 24.36 -1.41
C LYS A 303 -7.23 24.31 0.03
N GLN A 304 -8.05 23.76 0.92
CA GLN A 304 -7.68 23.60 2.34
C GLN A 304 -6.44 22.72 2.47
N PHE A 305 -6.36 21.63 1.72
CA PHE A 305 -5.21 20.75 1.71
C PHE A 305 -3.93 21.47 1.24
N ARG A 306 -4.00 22.20 0.12
CA ARG A 306 -2.88 22.94 -0.45
C ARG A 306 -2.40 24.08 0.46
N ASP A 307 -3.32 24.73 1.18
CA ASP A 307 -3.03 25.85 2.08
C ASP A 307 -2.54 25.40 3.48
N SER A 308 -2.90 24.21 3.93
CA SER A 308 -2.66 23.74 5.31
C SER A 308 -1.40 22.92 5.50
N HIS A 309 -0.79 22.43 4.42
CA HIS A 309 0.40 21.61 4.53
C HIS A 309 1.66 22.45 4.33
N GLU A 310 2.41 22.62 5.42
CA GLU A 310 3.86 22.68 5.29
C GLU A 310 4.31 21.30 4.79
N TRP A 311 4.36 21.18 3.49
CA TRP A 311 4.90 19.98 2.85
C TRP A 311 6.31 19.78 3.42
N PRO A 312 6.68 18.60 3.88
CA PRO A 312 8.10 18.30 3.96
C PRO A 312 8.62 18.67 2.57
N GLU A 313 9.43 19.68 2.48
CA GLU A 313 9.86 20.41 1.27
C GLU A 313 10.18 19.46 0.11
N PHE A 314 10.58 18.27 0.48
CA PHE A 314 10.94 17.15 -0.33
C PHE A 314 9.75 16.39 -0.97
N TYR A 315 8.72 15.99 -0.21
CA TYR A 315 7.63 15.17 -0.77
C TYR A 315 6.68 15.99 -1.66
N GLY A 316 6.37 17.21 -1.27
CA GLY A 316 5.44 18.04 -2.01
C GLY A 316 6.02 18.46 -3.36
N GLU A 317 7.28 18.86 -3.42
CA GLU A 317 7.93 19.22 -4.68
C GLU A 317 8.18 17.99 -5.56
N TYR A 318 8.62 16.89 -5.00
CA TYR A 318 8.85 15.66 -5.74
C TYR A 318 7.56 15.10 -6.37
N ILE A 319 6.49 14.96 -5.59
CA ILE A 319 5.21 14.46 -6.11
C ILE A 319 4.63 15.44 -7.12
N LYS A 320 4.65 16.74 -6.81
CA LYS A 320 4.19 17.79 -7.72
C LYS A 320 4.99 17.79 -9.02
N LYS A 321 6.30 17.73 -8.93
CA LYS A 321 7.20 17.62 -10.09
C LYS A 321 6.86 16.36 -10.90
N LYS A 322 6.75 15.18 -10.27
CA LYS A 322 6.38 13.93 -10.97
C LYS A 322 4.98 13.97 -11.57
N MET A 323 4.01 14.58 -10.91
CA MET A 323 2.66 14.73 -11.46
C MET A 323 2.59 15.66 -12.68
N TYR A 324 3.41 16.73 -12.71
CA TYR A 324 3.34 17.75 -13.75
C TYR A 324 4.49 17.67 -14.77
N ASP A 325 5.69 17.24 -14.37
CA ASP A 325 6.84 17.08 -15.29
C ASP A 325 6.84 15.72 -15.99
N GLY A 326 6.13 14.72 -15.46
CA GLY A 326 5.90 13.42 -16.13
C GLY A 326 5.20 13.53 -17.49
N LEU A 327 4.66 14.70 -17.82
CA LEU A 327 4.15 15.03 -19.14
C LEU A 327 5.23 15.13 -20.23
N SER A 328 6.52 15.17 -19.88
CA SER A 328 7.62 15.33 -20.85
C SER A 328 8.22 14.02 -21.35
N TYR A 329 7.90 12.88 -20.75
CA TYR A 329 8.38 11.58 -21.24
C TYR A 329 7.36 10.93 -22.19
N ASN A 330 7.30 11.43 -23.44
CA ASN A 330 6.77 10.67 -24.54
C ASN A 330 7.65 9.45 -24.77
N ILE A 331 7.29 8.31 -24.18
CA ILE A 331 7.82 7.02 -24.57
C ILE A 331 7.29 6.75 -25.98
N LYS A 332 8.17 6.91 -26.97
CA LYS A 332 7.93 6.46 -28.35
C LYS A 332 7.96 4.94 -28.42
#